data_cd8422a5e4fe0213814ed58e949ecfdf
#
_entry.id   cd8422a5e4fe0213814ed58e949ecfdf
#
_cell.length_a   1.000
_cell.length_b   1.000
_cell.length_c   1.000
_cell.angle_alpha   90.00
_cell.angle_beta   90.00
_cell.angle_gamma   90.00
#
_symmetry.space_group_name_H-M   'P 1'
#
loop_
_entity.id
_entity.type
_entity.pdbx_description
1 polymer ?
#
loop_
_entity_poly.entity_id
_entity_poly.type
_entity_poly.pdbx_seq_one_letter_code
_entity_poly.pdbx_strand_id
1 'polypeptide(L)'
;MRVVQIGDLTHDLHLSIIFPSLVSDRRSEPIINLNKMSYEQRLEALGLYSLQQRRLRGDLIETYKILAGNEKINSDQLFQKATTTELRDSLKLYKKSSRLELRKHFFSQRIVDHWNKLPDDVVSAATISSFKKTLDIWMERYGH
;
A
#
# COMPACT_ATOMS: atom_id res chain seq x y z
N MET A 1 23.22 3.65 39.60
CA MET A 1 22.78 2.97 38.36
C MET A 1 21.46 3.56 37.88
N ARG A 2 21.49 4.38 36.86
CA ARG A 2 20.26 4.92 36.26
C ARG A 2 19.88 4.02 35.12
N VAL A 3 18.73 3.38 35.19
CA VAL A 3 18.11 2.64 34.11
C VAL A 3 17.56 3.68 33.14
N VAL A 4 18.19 3.79 31.97
CA VAL A 4 17.66 4.59 30.86
C VAL A 4 16.55 3.75 30.23
N GLN A 5 15.33 4.19 30.36
CA GLN A 5 14.20 3.64 29.64
C GLN A 5 14.37 3.95 28.14
N ILE A 6 14.59 2.92 27.35
CA ILE A 6 14.51 2.97 25.90
C ILE A 6 13.03 2.76 25.55
N GLY A 7 12.26 3.81 25.69
CA GLY A 7 10.88 3.87 25.24
C GLY A 7 10.77 4.99 24.22
N ASP A 8 10.17 4.71 23.09
CA ASP A 8 9.61 5.69 22.14
C ASP A 8 10.41 6.17 20.92
N LEU A 9 11.41 5.43 20.45
CA LEU A 9 12.04 5.77 19.14
C LEU A 9 11.47 5.02 17.92
N THR A 10 10.61 4.04 18.14
CA THR A 10 10.08 3.23 17.03
C THR A 10 8.86 3.84 16.35
N HIS A 11 8.12 4.72 17.03
CA HIS A 11 6.92 5.36 16.49
C HIS A 11 7.25 6.50 15.51
N ASP A 12 8.29 7.29 15.84
CA ASP A 12 8.71 8.41 15.00
C ASP A 12 9.39 7.97 13.69
N LEU A 13 10.14 6.86 13.73
CA LEU A 13 10.77 6.32 12.53
C LEU A 13 9.76 5.77 11.52
N HIS A 14 8.63 5.25 11.98
CA HIS A 14 7.58 4.73 11.10
C HIS A 14 6.85 5.86 10.34
N LEU A 15 6.64 7.00 10.99
CA LEU A 15 6.02 8.18 10.38
C LEU A 15 6.97 8.87 9.38
N SER A 16 8.27 8.92 9.69
CA SER A 16 9.30 9.51 8.80
C SER A 16 9.49 8.73 7.50
N ILE A 17 9.27 7.42 7.51
CA ILE A 17 9.37 6.55 6.32
C ILE A 17 8.14 6.70 5.42
N ILE A 18 6.98 7.02 6.02
CA ILE A 18 5.71 7.11 5.28
C ILE A 18 5.52 8.51 4.67
N PHE A 19 6.03 9.58 5.32
CA PHE A 19 5.86 10.96 4.87
C PHE A 19 7.11 11.80 5.17
N PRO A 20 8.13 11.79 4.29
CA PRO A 20 9.32 12.63 4.49
C PRO A 20 9.04 14.14 4.51
N SER A 21 7.90 14.58 3.97
CA SER A 21 7.48 15.98 3.97
C SER A 21 6.83 16.47 5.27
N LEU A 22 6.45 15.55 6.18
CA LEU A 22 5.82 15.89 7.47
C LEU A 22 6.82 16.17 8.60
N VAL A 23 8.11 15.91 8.39
CA VAL A 23 9.17 16.09 9.40
C VAL A 23 9.77 17.52 9.38
N SER A 24 9.30 18.40 8.49
CA SER A 24 9.70 19.79 8.47
C SER A 24 8.95 20.61 9.52
N ASP A 25 9.57 20.74 10.70
CA ASP A 25 9.47 21.86 11.64
C ASP A 25 8.05 22.38 11.98
N ARG A 26 7.22 21.55 12.63
CA ARG A 26 6.02 22.04 13.31
C ARG A 26 6.10 21.87 14.82
N ARG A 27 6.97 22.65 15.44
CA ARG A 27 6.81 22.98 16.86
C ARG A 27 5.60 23.89 16.98
N SER A 28 4.53 23.35 17.65
CA SER A 28 3.41 24.13 18.17
C SER A 28 2.52 24.87 17.16
N GLU A 29 2.00 24.18 16.14
CA GLU A 29 0.74 24.59 15.55
C GLU A 29 -0.40 24.13 16.49
N PRO A 30 -1.40 24.99 16.78
CA PRO A 30 -2.53 24.58 17.61
C PRO A 30 -3.22 23.37 16.97
N ILE A 31 -3.53 22.36 17.76
CA ILE A 31 -4.32 21.22 17.35
C ILE A 31 -5.57 21.79 16.70
N ILE A 32 -5.60 21.82 15.37
CA ILE A 32 -6.75 22.21 14.58
C ILE A 32 -7.94 21.50 15.19
N ASN A 33 -9.05 22.22 15.37
CA ASN A 33 -10.23 21.73 16.06
C ASN A 33 -10.88 20.60 15.25
N LEU A 34 -10.21 19.43 15.22
CA LEU A 34 -10.56 18.25 14.42
C LEU A 34 -11.96 17.69 14.75
N ASN A 35 -12.49 18.11 15.92
CA ASN A 35 -13.80 17.62 16.39
C ASN A 35 -14.97 18.08 15.51
N LYS A 36 -14.82 19.20 14.79
CA LYS A 36 -15.85 19.74 13.90
C LYS A 36 -15.69 19.33 12.43
N MET A 37 -14.62 18.62 12.12
CA MET A 37 -14.31 18.17 10.75
C MET A 37 -14.89 16.79 10.47
N SER A 38 -15.27 16.53 9.21
CA SER A 38 -15.63 15.18 8.76
C SER A 38 -14.43 14.24 8.84
N TYR A 39 -14.66 12.93 8.75
CA TYR A 39 -13.60 11.94 8.77
C TYR A 39 -12.55 12.18 7.66
N GLU A 40 -13.03 12.46 6.45
CA GLU A 40 -12.20 12.73 5.28
C GLU A 40 -11.36 14.00 5.46
N GLN A 41 -11.97 15.08 5.92
CA GLN A 41 -11.29 16.35 6.20
C GLN A 41 -10.20 16.20 7.28
N ARG A 42 -10.44 15.35 8.29
CA ARG A 42 -9.43 15.05 9.32
C ARG A 42 -8.24 14.29 8.74
N LEU A 43 -8.50 13.30 7.87
CA LEU A 43 -7.44 12.56 7.22
C LEU A 43 -6.59 13.46 6.31
N GLU A 44 -7.23 14.33 5.54
CA GLU A 44 -6.57 15.29 4.67
C GLU A 44 -5.71 16.28 5.48
N ALA A 45 -6.29 16.88 6.53
CA ALA A 45 -5.57 17.82 7.41
C ALA A 45 -4.35 17.18 8.10
N LEU A 46 -4.41 15.87 8.39
CA LEU A 46 -3.33 15.12 9.00
C LEU A 46 -2.38 14.46 7.98
N GLY A 47 -2.69 14.53 6.68
CA GLY A 47 -1.94 13.84 5.63
C GLY A 47 -1.97 12.32 5.79
N LEU A 48 -3.07 11.75 6.28
CA LEU A 48 -3.18 10.33 6.56
C LEU A 48 -4.05 9.61 5.52
N TYR A 49 -3.64 8.43 5.14
CA TYR A 49 -4.48 7.52 4.37
C TYR A 49 -5.68 7.02 5.16
N SER A 50 -6.82 6.86 4.49
CA SER A 50 -7.97 6.14 5.05
C SER A 50 -7.62 4.68 5.37
N LEU A 51 -8.43 4.02 6.20
CA LEU A 51 -8.25 2.59 6.49
C LEU A 51 -8.32 1.74 5.22
N GLN A 52 -9.18 2.10 4.27
CA GLN A 52 -9.30 1.42 2.98
C GLN A 52 -8.04 1.57 2.14
N GLN A 53 -7.50 2.79 2.05
CA GLN A 53 -6.25 3.05 1.32
C GLN A 53 -5.06 2.34 1.94
N ARG A 54 -4.96 2.33 3.29
CA ARG A 54 -3.90 1.57 4.00
C ARG A 54 -4.00 0.08 3.73
N ARG A 55 -5.21 -0.48 3.75
CA ARG A 55 -5.44 -1.88 3.42
C ARG A 55 -5.03 -2.18 1.98
N LEU A 56 -5.49 -1.37 1.03
CA LEU A 56 -5.13 -1.52 -0.38
C LEU A 56 -3.62 -1.46 -0.59
N ARG A 57 -2.95 -0.48 0.01
CA ARG A 57 -1.49 -0.36 -0.03
C ARG A 57 -0.80 -1.61 0.50
N GLY A 58 -1.22 -2.11 1.66
CA GLY A 58 -0.70 -3.34 2.26
C GLY A 58 -0.89 -4.55 1.34
N ASP A 59 -2.10 -4.71 0.80
CA ASP A 59 -2.43 -5.80 -0.13
C ASP A 59 -1.57 -5.76 -1.41
N LEU A 60 -1.31 -4.58 -1.97
CA LEU A 60 -0.46 -4.40 -3.16
C LEU A 60 1.01 -4.74 -2.86
N ILE A 61 1.53 -4.31 -1.72
CA ILE A 61 2.90 -4.64 -1.29
C ILE A 61 3.05 -6.15 -1.09
N GLU A 62 2.08 -6.79 -0.47
CA GLU A 62 2.09 -8.23 -0.24
C GLU A 62 2.01 -9.02 -1.55
N THR A 63 1.15 -8.57 -2.48
CA THR A 63 1.08 -9.13 -3.83
C THR A 63 2.43 -9.05 -4.54
N TYR A 64 3.09 -7.89 -4.49
CA TYR A 64 4.43 -7.73 -5.07
C TYR A 64 5.45 -8.70 -4.47
N LYS A 65 5.49 -8.85 -3.14
CA LYS A 65 6.41 -9.78 -2.47
C LYS A 65 6.19 -11.23 -2.90
N ILE A 66 4.93 -11.66 -2.98
CA ILE A 66 4.56 -13.02 -3.40
C ILE A 66 4.99 -13.26 -4.86
N LEU A 67 4.70 -12.32 -5.75
CA LEU A 67 5.05 -12.43 -7.18
C LEU A 67 6.55 -12.36 -7.44
N ALA A 68 7.27 -11.57 -6.65
CA ALA A 68 8.74 -11.46 -6.71
C ALA A 68 9.47 -12.63 -6.01
N GLY A 69 8.74 -13.58 -5.41
CA GLY A 69 9.33 -14.72 -4.71
C GLY A 69 10.02 -14.38 -3.38
N ASN A 70 9.71 -13.23 -2.80
CA ASN A 70 10.25 -12.80 -1.51
C ASN A 70 9.54 -13.46 -0.31
N GLU A 71 8.42 -14.13 -0.56
CA GLU A 71 7.66 -14.88 0.44
C GLU A 71 7.76 -16.39 0.16
N LYS A 72 7.66 -17.20 1.22
CA LYS A 72 7.67 -18.67 1.11
C LYS A 72 6.37 -19.27 0.56
N ILE A 73 5.54 -18.43 -0.05
CA ILE A 73 4.24 -18.82 -0.61
C ILE A 73 4.41 -19.02 -2.11
N ASN A 74 3.92 -20.12 -2.63
CA ASN A 74 3.89 -20.34 -4.08
C ASN A 74 2.88 -19.38 -4.72
N SER A 75 3.36 -18.45 -5.54
CA SER A 75 2.54 -17.45 -6.25
C SER A 75 1.46 -18.11 -7.11
N ASP A 76 1.74 -19.25 -7.73
CA ASP A 76 0.83 -19.92 -8.65
C ASP A 76 -0.41 -20.53 -7.95
N GLN A 77 -0.33 -20.74 -6.63
CA GLN A 77 -1.48 -21.18 -5.83
C GLN A 77 -2.48 -20.04 -5.58
N LEU A 78 -1.98 -18.81 -5.45
CA LEU A 78 -2.79 -17.63 -5.15
C LEU A 78 -3.21 -16.87 -6.39
N PHE A 79 -2.30 -16.71 -7.33
CA PHE A 79 -2.46 -15.88 -8.51
C PHE A 79 -2.23 -16.68 -9.78
N GLN A 80 -3.02 -16.43 -10.79
CA GLN A 80 -2.81 -16.93 -12.13
C GLN A 80 -2.36 -15.75 -13.00
N LYS A 81 -1.22 -15.88 -13.66
CA LYS A 81 -0.76 -14.86 -14.62
C LYS A 81 -1.67 -14.84 -15.84
N ALA A 82 -1.94 -13.66 -16.37
CA ALA A 82 -2.67 -13.54 -17.61
C ALA A 82 -1.83 -14.10 -18.75
N THR A 83 -2.45 -15.00 -19.54
CA THR A 83 -1.79 -15.60 -20.72
C THR A 83 -2.03 -14.69 -21.90
N THR A 84 -1.24 -13.63 -22.03
CA THR A 84 -1.31 -12.72 -23.18
C THR A 84 0.01 -12.75 -23.95
N THR A 85 -0.09 -12.61 -25.26
CA THR A 85 1.04 -12.64 -26.20
C THR A 85 1.85 -11.34 -26.17
N GLU A 86 1.36 -10.31 -25.50
CA GLU A 86 2.04 -9.02 -25.43
C GLU A 86 2.96 -8.96 -24.21
N LEU A 87 4.21 -8.54 -24.43
CA LEU A 87 5.23 -8.36 -23.38
C LEU A 87 4.76 -7.44 -22.23
N ARG A 88 3.87 -6.50 -22.54
CA ARG A 88 3.26 -5.57 -21.59
C ARG A 88 2.36 -6.23 -20.55
N ASP A 89 1.75 -7.34 -20.88
CA ASP A 89 0.76 -8.03 -20.06
C ASP A 89 1.35 -9.16 -19.21
N SER A 90 2.67 -9.40 -19.29
CA SER A 90 3.34 -10.50 -18.59
C SER A 90 3.25 -10.39 -17.04
N LEU A 91 3.02 -9.18 -16.51
CA LEU A 91 2.88 -8.93 -15.08
C LEU A 91 1.42 -8.80 -14.63
N LYS A 92 0.46 -8.87 -15.55
CA LYS A 92 -0.97 -8.83 -15.21
C LYS A 92 -1.45 -10.16 -14.66
N LEU A 93 -2.42 -10.06 -13.77
CA LEU A 93 -3.04 -11.21 -13.10
C LEU A 93 -4.39 -11.51 -13.71
N TYR A 94 -4.68 -12.81 -13.88
CA TYR A 94 -5.98 -13.28 -14.34
C TYR A 94 -6.97 -13.32 -13.17
N LYS A 95 -8.13 -12.68 -13.35
CA LYS A 95 -9.22 -12.71 -12.37
C LYS A 95 -10.12 -13.90 -12.62
N LYS A 96 -10.11 -14.88 -11.72
CA LYS A 96 -11.02 -16.03 -11.80
C LYS A 96 -12.46 -15.57 -11.59
N SER A 97 -13.38 -16.05 -12.43
CA SER A 97 -14.80 -15.86 -12.20
C SER A 97 -15.24 -16.59 -10.93
N SER A 98 -15.97 -15.91 -10.07
CA SER A 98 -16.50 -16.46 -8.84
C SER A 98 -18.00 -16.18 -8.74
N ARG A 99 -18.80 -17.25 -8.58
CA ARG A 99 -20.23 -17.15 -8.33
C ARG A 99 -20.57 -16.80 -6.88
N LEU A 100 -19.66 -17.09 -5.95
CA LEU A 100 -19.85 -16.87 -4.53
C LEU A 100 -19.31 -15.48 -4.12
N GLU A 101 -20.17 -14.67 -3.53
CA GLU A 101 -19.80 -13.33 -2.99
C GLU A 101 -18.61 -13.43 -2.01
N LEU A 102 -18.61 -14.42 -1.10
CA LEU A 102 -17.51 -14.63 -0.16
C LEU A 102 -16.14 -14.75 -0.84
N ARG A 103 -16.06 -15.40 -2.01
CA ARG A 103 -14.80 -15.55 -2.74
C ARG A 103 -14.33 -14.27 -3.37
N LYS A 104 -15.22 -13.33 -3.74
CA LYS A 104 -14.87 -12.03 -4.30
C LYS A 104 -14.06 -11.18 -3.31
N HIS A 105 -14.29 -11.40 -2.00
CA HIS A 105 -13.63 -10.67 -0.91
C HIS A 105 -12.29 -11.28 -0.48
N PHE A 106 -11.94 -12.47 -0.98
CA PHE A 106 -10.63 -13.05 -0.70
C PHE A 106 -9.51 -12.19 -1.30
N PHE A 107 -8.39 -12.14 -0.58
CA PHE A 107 -7.21 -11.37 -0.98
C PHE A 107 -6.86 -11.56 -2.45
N SER A 108 -6.72 -12.82 -2.90
CA SER A 108 -6.33 -13.17 -4.26
C SER A 108 -7.35 -12.81 -5.35
N GLN A 109 -8.57 -12.40 -4.99
CA GLN A 109 -9.59 -11.97 -5.95
C GLN A 109 -9.77 -10.44 -5.94
N ARG A 110 -9.86 -9.85 -4.73
CA ARG A 110 -10.10 -8.42 -4.61
C ARG A 110 -8.94 -7.56 -5.10
N ILE A 111 -7.69 -8.08 -4.99
CA ILE A 111 -6.50 -7.31 -5.33
C ILE A 111 -6.21 -7.27 -6.84
N VAL A 112 -6.69 -8.25 -7.61
CA VAL A 112 -6.35 -8.39 -9.03
C VAL A 112 -6.71 -7.14 -9.83
N ASP A 113 -7.90 -6.57 -9.64
CA ASP A 113 -8.34 -5.38 -10.38
C ASP A 113 -7.46 -4.16 -10.05
N HIS A 114 -7.06 -4.01 -8.79
CA HIS A 114 -6.18 -2.93 -8.36
C HIS A 114 -4.75 -3.13 -8.86
N TRP A 115 -4.25 -4.35 -8.83
CA TRP A 115 -2.94 -4.70 -9.37
C TRP A 115 -2.84 -4.41 -10.87
N ASN A 116 -3.86 -4.82 -11.64
CA ASN A 116 -3.89 -4.63 -13.08
C ASN A 116 -4.04 -3.16 -13.52
N LYS A 117 -4.44 -2.26 -12.61
CA LYS A 117 -4.48 -0.80 -12.83
C LYS A 117 -3.14 -0.13 -12.60
N LEU A 118 -2.20 -0.80 -11.94
CA LEU A 118 -0.88 -0.23 -11.71
C LEU A 118 -0.15 -0.06 -13.05
N PRO A 119 0.58 1.05 -13.23
CA PRO A 119 1.42 1.25 -14.41
C PRO A 119 2.66 0.33 -14.36
N ASP A 120 3.23 0.08 -15.53
CA ASP A 120 4.33 -0.87 -15.70
C ASP A 120 5.58 -0.48 -14.91
N ASP A 121 5.87 0.82 -14.79
CA ASP A 121 6.99 1.34 -14.01
C ASP A 121 6.88 1.04 -12.51
N VAL A 122 5.66 0.91 -11.98
CA VAL A 122 5.43 0.50 -10.59
C VAL A 122 5.64 -1.01 -10.43
N VAL A 123 4.99 -1.83 -11.26
CA VAL A 123 5.03 -3.30 -11.11
C VAL A 123 6.38 -3.91 -11.49
N SER A 124 7.16 -3.24 -12.36
CA SER A 124 8.50 -3.68 -12.78
C SER A 124 9.63 -3.23 -11.84
N ALA A 125 9.31 -2.66 -10.70
CA ALA A 125 10.31 -2.22 -9.72
C ALA A 125 11.25 -3.37 -9.33
N ALA A 126 12.56 -3.11 -9.27
CA ALA A 126 13.55 -4.13 -8.99
C ALA A 126 13.61 -4.58 -7.51
N THR A 127 13.14 -3.73 -6.60
CA THR A 127 13.17 -3.98 -5.14
C THR A 127 11.87 -3.60 -4.47
N ILE A 128 11.59 -4.21 -3.32
CA ILE A 128 10.43 -3.87 -2.48
C ILE A 128 10.45 -2.38 -2.09
N SER A 129 11.62 -1.84 -1.80
CA SER A 129 11.75 -0.41 -1.42
C SER A 129 11.43 0.51 -2.58
N SER A 130 11.88 0.19 -3.80
CA SER A 130 11.53 0.92 -5.01
C SER A 130 10.04 0.81 -5.30
N PHE A 131 9.47 -0.39 -5.24
CA PHE A 131 8.03 -0.61 -5.41
C PHE A 131 7.20 0.26 -4.45
N LYS A 132 7.54 0.28 -3.15
CA LYS A 132 6.83 1.09 -2.16
C LYS A 132 6.84 2.57 -2.52
N LYS A 133 7.99 3.11 -2.92
CA LYS A 133 8.13 4.53 -3.30
C LYS A 133 7.27 4.90 -4.51
N THR A 134 7.36 4.10 -5.57
CA THR A 134 6.57 4.35 -6.80
C THR A 134 5.07 4.13 -6.55
N LEU A 135 4.70 3.15 -5.73
CA LEU A 135 3.32 2.91 -5.32
C LEU A 135 2.76 4.09 -4.53
N ASP A 136 3.51 4.67 -3.59
CA ASP A 136 3.08 5.81 -2.80
C ASP A 136 2.79 7.02 -3.69
N ILE A 137 3.68 7.33 -4.64
CA ILE A 137 3.49 8.40 -5.63
C ILE A 137 2.22 8.14 -6.48
N TRP A 138 2.00 6.90 -6.89
CA TRP A 138 0.81 6.54 -7.67
C TRP A 138 -0.47 6.66 -6.82
N MET A 139 -0.45 6.21 -5.57
CA MET A 139 -1.60 6.29 -4.67
C MET A 139 -1.98 7.73 -4.32
N GLU A 140 -1.03 8.64 -4.17
CA GLU A 140 -1.29 10.07 -3.96
C GLU A 140 -2.05 10.70 -5.13
N ARG A 141 -1.79 10.24 -6.35
CA ARG A 141 -2.43 10.79 -7.56
C ARG A 141 -3.77 10.13 -7.90
N TYR A 142 -3.90 8.84 -7.67
CA TYR A 142 -5.01 8.02 -8.19
C TYR A 142 -5.71 7.16 -7.13
N GLY A 143 -5.29 7.20 -5.89
CA GLY A 143 -5.78 6.35 -4.81
C GLY A 143 -7.08 6.82 -4.13
N HIS A 144 -7.84 7.69 -4.78
CA HIS A 144 -9.13 8.22 -4.28
C HIS A 144 -10.28 7.32 -4.65
#